data_ce8a94cff552dd52288de72ecf7be3d3
#
_entry.id   ce8a94cff552dd52288de72ecf7be3d3
#
_cell.length_a   1.000
_cell.length_b   1.000
_cell.length_c   1.000
_cell.angle_alpha   90.00
_cell.angle_beta   90.00
_cell.angle_gamma   90.00
#
_symmetry.space_group_name_H-M   'P 1'
#
loop_
_entity.id
_entity.type
_entity.pdbx_description
1 polymer ?
#
loop_
_entity_poly.entity_id
_entity_poly.type
_entity_poly.pdbx_seq_one_letter_code
_entity_poly.pdbx_strand_id
1 'polypeptide(L)'
;MAGAALPAFAESSYDIAEIYSVAEPPSGTKAVGRYDRTIDVRYILTPTRVDTGKYVVEVKKIGDNLYRINDTDICVETRYCHEWASFAEEVVLIIDSNFGYTKGKIIFD
;
A
#
# COMPACT_ATOMS: atom_id res chain seq x y z
N MET A 1 11.21 -13.41 32.80
CA MET A 1 10.83 -13.25 32.39
C MET A 1 10.41 -13.26 31.77
N ALA A 2 10.26 -13.04 31.65
CA ALA A 2 9.81 -12.90 31.17
C ALA A 2 9.41 -12.94 30.37
N GLY A 3 9.66 -13.28 30.09
CA GLY A 3 9.20 -13.46 28.99
C GLY A 3 8.06 -13.13 28.56
N ALA A 4 8.01 -12.74 28.87
CA ALA A 4 7.06 -12.03 28.29
C ALA A 4 6.47 -12.67 27.14
N ALA A 5 5.73 -13.60 27.41
CA ALA A 5 4.73 -13.87 26.46
C ALA A 5 4.19 -12.55 26.02
N LEU A 6 4.70 -12.08 24.98
CA LEU A 6 4.09 -11.01 24.33
C LEU A 6 2.68 -11.39 24.06
N PRO A 7 1.78 -10.54 24.46
CA PRO A 7 0.42 -10.73 24.07
C PRO A 7 0.44 -10.97 22.59
N ALA A 8 -0.30 -11.90 22.18
CA ALA A 8 -0.56 -12.12 20.81
C ALA A 8 -1.13 -10.85 20.25
N PHE A 9 -0.26 -9.93 19.92
CA PHE A 9 -0.66 -8.93 18.97
C PHE A 9 -0.77 -9.70 17.68
N ALA A 10 -1.96 -9.81 17.21
CA ALA A 10 -2.18 -10.35 15.91
C ALA A 10 -1.48 -9.44 14.92
N GLU A 11 -0.24 -9.76 14.61
CA GLU A 11 0.36 -9.23 13.41
C GLU A 11 -0.50 -9.65 12.25
N SER A 12 -0.92 -8.69 11.46
CA SER A 12 -1.65 -8.97 10.23
C SER A 12 -0.70 -8.77 9.06
N SER A 13 -0.58 -9.80 8.25
CA SER A 13 0.31 -9.80 7.10
C SER A 13 -0.51 -9.98 5.83
N TYR A 14 -0.23 -9.16 4.82
CA TYR A 14 -0.94 -9.19 3.55
C TYR A 14 0.06 -9.17 2.40
N ASP A 15 -0.29 -9.86 1.32
CA ASP A 15 0.54 -9.85 0.12
C ASP A 15 0.43 -8.49 -0.59
N ILE A 16 1.55 -8.03 -1.12
CA ILE A 16 1.59 -6.84 -1.97
C ILE A 16 1.42 -7.30 -3.41
N ALA A 17 0.33 -6.88 -4.03
CA ALA A 17 0.02 -7.24 -5.41
C ALA A 17 0.80 -6.39 -6.41
N GLU A 18 0.97 -5.11 -6.12
CA GLU A 18 1.66 -4.20 -7.01
C GLU A 18 2.19 -2.99 -6.24
N ILE A 19 3.20 -2.34 -6.82
CA ILE A 19 3.80 -1.13 -6.29
C ILE A 19 3.67 -0.04 -7.35
N TYR A 20 3.20 1.14 -6.93
CA TYR A 20 2.95 2.25 -7.84
C TYR A 20 3.68 3.51 -7.41
N SER A 21 4.02 4.32 -8.39
CA SER A 21 4.31 5.73 -8.16
C SER A 21 3.00 6.50 -8.27
N VAL A 22 2.75 7.38 -7.32
CA VAL A 22 1.50 8.13 -7.22
C VAL A 22 1.73 9.56 -7.67
N ALA A 23 0.88 10.03 -8.57
CA ALA A 23 0.86 11.44 -8.95
C ALA A 23 -0.56 11.97 -8.72
N GLU A 24 -0.65 13.22 -8.31
CA GLU A 24 -1.94 13.90 -8.19
C GLU A 24 -2.15 14.74 -9.44
N PRO A 25 -3.19 14.46 -10.22
CA PRO A 25 -3.48 15.27 -11.40
C PRO A 25 -4.01 16.64 -10.99
N PRO A 26 -4.02 17.62 -11.90
CA PRO A 26 -4.65 18.89 -11.62
C PRO A 26 -6.09 18.73 -11.17
N SER A 27 -6.54 19.60 -10.28
CA SER A 27 -7.90 19.60 -9.79
C SER A 27 -8.88 19.66 -10.95
N GLY A 28 -9.93 18.84 -10.89
CA GLY A 28 -10.93 18.79 -11.95
C GLY A 28 -10.58 17.88 -13.10
N THR A 29 -9.47 17.16 -13.04
CA THR A 29 -9.11 16.19 -14.08
C THR A 29 -10.12 15.07 -14.11
N LYS A 30 -10.59 14.75 -15.32
CA LYS A 30 -11.57 13.70 -15.52
C LYS A 30 -11.08 12.73 -16.59
N ALA A 31 -11.54 11.49 -16.46
CA ALA A 31 -11.27 10.44 -17.44
C ALA A 31 -12.57 9.83 -17.88
N VAL A 32 -12.59 9.26 -19.08
CA VAL A 32 -13.76 8.54 -19.57
C VAL A 32 -13.66 7.10 -19.11
N GLY A 33 -14.59 6.68 -18.30
CA GLY A 33 -14.70 5.33 -17.83
C GLY A 33 -15.54 4.45 -18.75
N ARG A 34 -15.93 3.28 -18.25
CA ARG A 34 -16.82 2.37 -18.97
C ARG A 34 -18.18 3.05 -19.22
N TYR A 35 -18.80 2.70 -20.35
CA TYR A 35 -20.11 3.21 -20.72
C TYR A 35 -20.14 4.74 -20.91
N ASP A 36 -19.01 5.29 -21.37
CA ASP A 36 -18.88 6.73 -21.63
C ASP A 36 -19.16 7.61 -20.38
N ARG A 37 -19.01 7.04 -19.20
CA ARG A 37 -19.14 7.82 -17.97
C ARG A 37 -17.84 8.58 -17.69
N THR A 38 -18.00 9.85 -17.36
CA THR A 38 -16.90 10.67 -16.90
C THR A 38 -16.67 10.41 -15.42
N ILE A 39 -15.42 10.13 -15.06
CA ILE A 39 -15.03 9.89 -13.67
C ILE A 39 -13.99 10.92 -13.23
N ASP A 40 -14.06 11.29 -11.97
CA ASP A 40 -13.05 12.16 -11.36
C ASP A 40 -11.78 11.36 -11.11
N VAL A 41 -10.65 11.92 -11.50
CA VAL A 41 -9.35 11.30 -11.28
C VAL A 41 -8.71 11.94 -10.04
N ARG A 42 -8.54 11.14 -9.00
CA ARG A 42 -7.89 11.61 -7.76
C ARG A 42 -6.40 11.36 -7.77
N TYR A 43 -5.99 10.23 -8.30
CA TYR A 43 -4.58 9.82 -8.35
C TYR A 43 -4.29 9.15 -9.67
N ILE A 44 -3.07 9.31 -10.13
CA ILE A 44 -2.54 8.55 -11.26
C ILE A 44 -1.50 7.59 -10.70
N LEU A 45 -1.71 6.30 -10.92
CA LEU A 45 -0.85 5.24 -10.41
C LEU A 45 -0.07 4.64 -11.58
N THR A 46 1.25 4.71 -11.50
CA THR A 46 2.13 4.14 -12.51
C THR A 46 2.93 3.01 -11.87
N PRO A 47 2.89 1.78 -12.40
CA PRO A 47 3.68 0.69 -11.84
C PRO A 47 5.15 1.09 -11.73
N THR A 48 5.74 0.77 -10.59
CA THR A 48 7.14 1.07 -10.33
C THR A 48 7.79 -0.07 -9.55
N ARG A 49 9.06 0.05 -9.27
CA ARG A 49 9.81 -0.93 -8.50
C ARG A 49 10.44 -0.28 -7.28
N VAL A 50 10.47 -1.05 -6.21
CA VAL A 50 11.26 -0.74 -5.01
C VAL A 50 12.27 -1.87 -4.85
N ASP A 51 13.48 -1.53 -4.49
CA ASP A 51 14.53 -2.53 -4.31
C ASP A 51 14.14 -3.56 -3.25
N THR A 52 14.57 -4.79 -3.48
CA THR A 52 14.36 -5.87 -2.51
C THR A 52 14.95 -5.48 -1.17
N GLY A 53 14.18 -5.67 -0.12
CA GLY A 53 14.62 -5.32 1.22
C GLY A 53 13.48 -5.30 2.21
N LYS A 54 13.82 -4.94 3.43
CA LYS A 54 12.87 -4.80 4.52
C LYS A 54 12.85 -3.34 4.96
N TYR A 55 11.67 -2.74 4.95
CA TYR A 55 11.49 -1.31 5.21
C TYR A 55 10.52 -1.11 6.36
N VAL A 56 10.88 -0.28 7.30
CA VAL A 56 9.96 0.18 8.34
C VAL A 56 9.50 1.57 7.94
N VAL A 57 8.22 1.71 7.62
CA VAL A 57 7.66 2.95 7.08
C VAL A 57 6.30 3.23 7.68
N GLU A 58 5.86 4.47 7.57
CA GLU A 58 4.50 4.84 7.88
C GLU A 58 3.68 4.85 6.60
N VAL A 59 2.48 4.30 6.66
CA VAL A 59 1.56 4.27 5.52
C VAL A 59 0.21 4.86 5.91
N LYS A 60 -0.50 5.34 4.90
CA LYS A 60 -1.86 5.83 5.04
C LYS A 60 -2.71 5.22 3.94
N LYS A 61 -3.88 4.73 4.30
CA LYS A 61 -4.83 4.17 3.34
C LYS A 61 -5.41 5.30 2.49
N ILE A 62 -5.31 5.18 1.18
CA ILE A 62 -5.84 6.15 0.23
C ILE A 62 -6.97 5.58 -0.64
N GLY A 63 -7.24 4.30 -0.52
CA GLY A 63 -8.31 3.61 -1.23
C GLY A 63 -8.35 2.15 -0.81
N ASP A 64 -9.29 1.38 -1.35
CA ASP A 64 -9.39 -0.03 -1.03
C ASP A 64 -8.12 -0.76 -1.44
N ASN A 65 -7.53 -1.48 -0.50
CA ASN A 65 -6.27 -2.20 -0.71
C ASN A 65 -5.12 -1.32 -1.19
N LEU A 66 -5.18 -0.01 -0.94
CA LEU A 66 -4.21 0.93 -1.46
C LEU A 66 -3.65 1.80 -0.33
N TYR A 67 -2.35 1.68 -0.11
CA TYR A 67 -1.66 2.36 0.98
C TYR A 67 -0.49 3.16 0.45
N ARG A 68 -0.45 4.45 0.78
CA ARG A 68 0.64 5.33 0.40
C ARG A 68 1.68 5.38 1.50
N ILE A 69 2.95 5.21 1.14
CA ILE A 69 4.05 5.42 2.07
C ILE A 69 4.16 6.91 2.34
N ASN A 70 4.09 7.28 3.62
CA ASN A 70 4.03 8.66 4.03
C ASN A 70 5.25 9.45 3.54
N ASP A 71 5.03 10.69 3.14
CA ASP A 71 6.07 11.59 2.63
C ASP A 71 6.80 11.09 1.37
N THR A 72 6.19 10.18 0.64
CA THR A 72 6.72 9.71 -0.63
C THR A 72 5.63 9.69 -1.69
N ASP A 73 6.04 9.39 -2.92
CA ASP A 73 5.12 9.14 -4.01
C ASP A 73 4.90 7.64 -4.27
N ILE A 74 5.29 6.79 -3.32
CA ILE A 74 5.16 5.35 -3.46
C ILE A 74 3.89 4.85 -2.77
N CYS A 75 3.18 3.97 -3.47
CA CYS A 75 1.95 3.36 -3.01
C CYS A 75 2.02 1.86 -3.23
N VAL A 76 1.48 1.09 -2.29
CA VAL A 76 1.40 -0.36 -2.43
C VAL A 76 -0.05 -0.78 -2.50
N GLU A 77 -0.34 -1.71 -3.40
CA GLU A 77 -1.64 -2.35 -3.53
C GLU A 77 -1.57 -3.72 -2.89
N THR A 78 -2.46 -3.97 -1.95
CA THR A 78 -2.51 -5.22 -1.20
C THR A 78 -3.62 -6.11 -1.71
N ARG A 79 -3.58 -7.40 -1.31
CA ARG A 79 -4.66 -8.34 -1.58
C ARG A 79 -5.46 -8.55 -0.30
N TYR A 80 -6.75 -8.30 -0.36
CA TYR A 80 -7.70 -8.58 0.74
C TYR A 80 -7.30 -7.94 2.07
N CYS A 81 -6.71 -6.76 2.02
CA CYS A 81 -6.31 -6.05 3.22
C CYS A 81 -7.46 -5.17 3.69
N HIS A 82 -7.89 -5.37 4.93
CA HIS A 82 -8.98 -4.62 5.54
C HIS A 82 -8.51 -3.68 6.63
N GLU A 83 -7.20 -3.44 6.73
CA GLU A 83 -6.66 -2.59 7.76
C GLU A 83 -7.01 -1.12 7.51
N TRP A 84 -7.44 -0.46 8.58
CA TRP A 84 -7.71 0.97 8.55
C TRP A 84 -6.47 1.73 8.96
N ALA A 85 -5.86 2.42 8.02
CA ALA A 85 -4.74 3.32 8.29
C ALA A 85 -5.16 4.74 7.91
N SER A 86 -6.21 5.24 8.58
CA SER A 86 -6.73 6.59 8.34
C SER A 86 -5.72 7.66 8.72
N PHE A 87 -4.93 7.38 9.72
CA PHE A 87 -3.77 8.18 10.11
C PHE A 87 -2.52 7.39 9.78
N ALA A 88 -1.38 8.06 9.75
CA ALA A 88 -0.12 7.38 9.48
C ALA A 88 0.09 6.23 10.47
N GLU A 89 0.33 5.04 9.97
CA GLU A 89 0.54 3.86 10.77
C GLU A 89 1.86 3.19 10.37
N GLU A 90 2.67 2.85 11.36
CA GLU A 90 3.94 2.20 11.10
C GLU A 90 3.73 0.74 10.72
N VAL A 91 4.33 0.34 9.62
CA VAL A 91 4.26 -1.02 9.10
C VAL A 91 5.64 -1.47 8.66
N VAL A 92 5.78 -2.78 8.46
CA VAL A 92 6.96 -3.36 7.86
C VAL A 92 6.62 -3.80 6.45
N LEU A 93 7.38 -3.32 5.48
CA LEU A 93 7.29 -3.78 4.10
C LEU A 93 8.45 -4.72 3.82
N ILE A 94 8.14 -5.89 3.35
CA ILE A 94 9.15 -6.84 2.85
C ILE A 94 8.98 -6.91 1.35
N ILE A 95 9.92 -6.34 0.62
CA ILE A 95 9.89 -6.32 -0.84
C ILE A 95 10.77 -7.45 -1.36
N ASP A 96 10.21 -8.29 -2.19
CA ASP A 96 10.93 -9.43 -2.75
C ASP A 96 10.51 -9.64 -4.20
N SER A 97 11.45 -9.51 -5.10
CA SER A 97 11.19 -9.62 -6.53
C SER A 97 11.15 -11.07 -7.02
N ASN A 98 11.41 -12.04 -6.16
CA ASN A 98 11.49 -13.45 -6.55
C ASN A 98 10.16 -14.18 -6.48
N PHE A 99 9.12 -13.54 -5.96
CA PHE A 99 7.79 -14.16 -5.91
C PHE A 99 7.01 -13.78 -7.16
N GLY A 100 6.69 -14.76 -8.01
CA GLY A 100 6.08 -14.49 -9.29
C GLY A 100 4.72 -13.78 -9.22
N TYR A 101 3.97 -13.93 -8.15
CA TYR A 101 2.61 -13.38 -8.02
C TYR A 101 2.51 -12.22 -7.04
N THR A 102 3.52 -12.00 -6.24
CA THR A 102 3.51 -10.91 -5.27
C THR A 102 4.79 -10.11 -5.37
N LYS A 103 4.72 -8.86 -4.94
CA LYS A 103 5.88 -7.98 -4.86
C LYS A 103 6.50 -8.01 -3.45
N GLY A 104 5.87 -8.74 -2.54
CA GLY A 104 6.30 -8.83 -1.16
C GLY A 104 5.13 -8.86 -0.20
N LYS A 105 5.36 -8.41 1.02
CA LYS A 105 4.35 -8.39 2.07
C LYS A 105 4.36 -7.08 2.84
N ILE A 106 3.19 -6.71 3.34
CA ILE A 106 3.04 -5.61 4.29
C ILE A 106 2.54 -6.19 5.61
N ILE A 107 3.18 -5.80 6.71
CA ILE A 107 2.87 -6.34 8.04
C ILE A 107 2.41 -5.19 8.92
N PHE A 108 1.19 -5.30 9.41
CA PHE A 108 0.60 -4.38 10.37
C PHE A 108 0.70 -4.97 11.77
N ASP A 109 0.94 -4.14 12.74
CA ASP A 109 0.87 -4.53 14.15
C ASP A 109 -0.55 -4.47 14.67
#